data_28c6c7f1ead483daafc12540a372cd97
#
_entry.id   28c6c7f1ead483daafc12540a372cd97
#
_cell.length_a   1.000
_cell.length_b   1.000
_cell.length_c   1.000
_cell.angle_alpha   90.00
_cell.angle_beta   90.00
_cell.angle_gamma   90.00
#
_symmetry.space_group_name_H-M   'P 1'
#
loop_
_entity.id
_entity.type
_entity.pdbx_description
1 polymer ?
#
loop_
_entity_poly.entity_id
_entity_poly.type
_entity_poly.pdbx_seq_one_letter_code
_entity_poly.pdbx_strand_id
1 'polypeptide(L)'
;MVNFMLEIKAELENLTDLRPQGGCDDENFRYHFKLKCGHCGEITQKETYVSLVETVPLPNGKGHTHLVQKCKFCGRDGTIAMITGRGRPLTHTDSEAGKSAPLMLFECRGFEPLDYVFRGEWEAKSLEGTKFEGIDLSGDEFAEYDEKGECPVMISKPSATFNVVR
;
A
#
# COMPACT_ATOMS: atom_id res chain seq x y z
N MET A 1 -0.25 12.56 -16.79
CA MET A 1 -0.85 11.98 -15.59
C MET A 1 -1.03 10.48 -15.79
N VAL A 2 -0.58 9.69 -14.85
CA VAL A 2 -0.67 8.22 -14.90
C VAL A 2 -1.21 7.71 -13.58
N ASN A 3 -2.13 6.77 -13.66
CA ASN A 3 -2.67 6.10 -12.47
C ASN A 3 -1.94 4.79 -12.24
N PHE A 4 -1.50 4.59 -11.00
CA PHE A 4 -0.86 3.35 -10.56
C PHE A 4 -1.70 2.71 -9.46
N MET A 5 -2.01 1.44 -9.63
CA MET A 5 -2.67 0.65 -8.60
C MET A 5 -1.61 -0.08 -7.77
N LEU A 6 -1.60 0.15 -6.47
CA LEU A 6 -0.80 -0.65 -5.55
C LEU A 6 -1.53 -1.95 -5.30
N GLU A 7 -0.90 -3.06 -5.66
CA GLU A 7 -1.44 -4.39 -5.46
C GLU A 7 -0.53 -5.19 -4.55
N ILE A 8 -1.14 -5.94 -3.62
CA ILE A 8 -0.38 -6.79 -2.71
C ILE A 8 -0.69 -8.26 -2.95
N LYS A 9 0.27 -9.08 -2.55
CA LYS A 9 0.19 -10.52 -2.63
C LYS A 9 0.89 -11.11 -1.40
N ALA A 10 0.35 -12.17 -0.85
CA ALA A 10 0.95 -12.88 0.29
C ALA A 10 0.38 -14.28 0.37
N GLU A 11 1.11 -15.16 1.06
CA GLU A 11 0.60 -16.48 1.40
C GLU A 11 -0.12 -16.39 2.73
N LEU A 12 -1.42 -16.72 2.74
CA LEU A 12 -2.26 -16.68 3.93
C LEU A 12 -2.61 -18.11 4.35
N GLU A 13 -2.20 -18.50 5.57
CA GLU A 13 -2.57 -19.79 6.13
C GLU A 13 -3.65 -19.56 7.19
N ASN A 14 -4.84 -20.10 6.95
CA ASN A 14 -6.03 -19.98 7.81
C ASN A 14 -6.45 -18.53 8.11
N LEU A 15 -6.06 -17.60 7.24
CA LEU A 15 -6.41 -16.19 7.34
C LEU A 15 -7.04 -15.68 6.06
N THR A 16 -7.85 -14.64 6.19
CA THR A 16 -8.45 -13.93 5.07
C THR A 16 -8.53 -12.44 5.40
N ASP A 17 -8.89 -11.63 4.40
CA ASP A 17 -9.14 -10.20 4.56
C ASP A 17 -7.95 -9.41 5.13
N LEU A 18 -6.75 -9.68 4.61
CA LEU A 18 -5.56 -8.91 4.96
C LEU A 18 -5.68 -7.51 4.35
N ARG A 19 -5.57 -6.49 5.21
CA ARG A 19 -5.67 -5.08 4.81
C ARG A 19 -4.96 -4.19 5.81
N PRO A 20 -4.69 -2.92 5.44
CA PRO A 20 -4.25 -1.95 6.44
C PRO A 20 -5.27 -1.87 7.57
N GLN A 21 -4.81 -1.72 8.80
CA GLN A 21 -5.69 -1.62 9.95
C GLN A 21 -6.60 -0.40 9.80
N GLY A 22 -7.91 -0.61 9.89
CA GLY A 22 -8.92 0.40 9.60
C GLY A 22 -9.43 0.37 8.17
N GLY A 23 -8.79 -0.41 7.27
CA GLY A 23 -9.18 -0.55 5.87
C GLY A 23 -8.24 0.16 4.91
N CYS A 24 -8.42 -0.09 3.62
CA CYS A 24 -7.58 0.51 2.58
C CYS A 24 -7.69 2.04 2.54
N ASP A 25 -8.85 2.58 2.90
CA ASP A 25 -9.14 4.02 2.90
C ASP A 25 -9.05 4.63 4.30
N ASP A 26 -8.34 3.98 5.23
CA ASP A 26 -8.10 4.56 6.56
C ASP A 26 -7.32 5.86 6.40
N GLU A 27 -7.84 6.95 6.97
CA GLU A 27 -7.27 8.29 6.79
C GLU A 27 -5.86 8.43 7.33
N ASN A 28 -5.51 7.68 8.35
CA ASN A 28 -4.23 7.79 9.05
C ASN A 28 -3.19 6.77 8.58
N PHE A 29 -3.59 5.78 7.79
CA PHE A 29 -2.64 4.78 7.32
C PHE A 29 -1.67 5.42 6.33
N ARG A 30 -0.37 5.17 6.53
CA ARG A 30 0.70 5.70 5.69
C ARG A 30 1.20 4.65 4.72
N TYR A 31 1.15 4.97 3.42
CA TYR A 31 1.71 4.12 2.37
C TYR A 31 3.12 4.62 2.06
N HIS A 32 4.13 3.78 2.31
CA HIS A 32 5.55 4.12 2.15
C HIS A 32 6.10 3.53 0.86
N PHE A 33 6.82 4.33 0.09
CA PHE A 33 7.44 3.89 -1.17
C PHE A 33 8.53 4.86 -1.61
N LYS A 34 9.28 4.44 -2.63
CA LYS A 34 10.25 5.30 -3.28
C LYS A 34 9.65 5.88 -4.55
N LEU A 35 10.33 6.87 -5.11
CA LEU A 35 9.87 7.57 -6.31
C LEU A 35 10.95 7.54 -7.38
N LYS A 36 10.50 7.38 -8.62
CA LYS A 36 11.35 7.52 -9.81
C LYS A 36 10.89 8.76 -10.56
N CYS A 37 11.82 9.66 -10.84
CA CYS A 37 11.49 10.85 -11.64
C CYS A 37 11.15 10.44 -13.07
N GLY A 38 9.97 10.80 -13.54
CA GLY A 38 9.51 10.46 -14.89
C GLY A 38 10.26 11.21 -15.98
N HIS A 39 10.99 12.26 -15.63
CA HIS A 39 11.76 13.06 -16.60
C HIS A 39 13.21 12.60 -16.72
N CYS A 40 13.94 12.50 -15.61
CA CYS A 40 15.36 12.14 -15.65
C CYS A 40 15.67 10.71 -15.23
N GLY A 41 14.70 9.97 -14.71
CA GLY A 41 14.87 8.58 -14.31
C GLY A 41 15.53 8.36 -12.96
N GLU A 42 15.86 9.43 -12.24
CA GLU A 42 16.50 9.31 -10.93
C GLU A 42 15.55 8.69 -9.89
N ILE A 43 16.05 7.78 -9.09
CA ILE A 43 15.27 7.11 -8.03
C ILE A 43 15.69 7.69 -6.68
N THR A 44 14.70 8.04 -5.85
CA THR A 44 14.96 8.55 -4.50
C THR A 44 15.65 7.48 -3.65
N GLN A 45 16.62 7.87 -2.82
CA GLN A 45 17.31 6.96 -1.92
C GLN A 45 16.45 6.65 -0.70
N LYS A 46 15.72 7.64 -0.21
CA LYS A 46 14.84 7.49 0.95
C LYS A 46 13.42 7.27 0.50
N GLU A 47 12.70 6.44 1.25
CA GLU A 47 11.27 6.29 1.04
C GLU A 47 10.52 7.55 1.49
N THR A 48 9.40 7.81 0.86
CA THR A 48 8.44 8.81 1.27
C THR A 48 7.15 8.11 1.67
N TYR A 49 6.18 8.86 2.16
CA TYR A 49 4.86 8.29 2.43
C TYR A 49 3.75 9.26 2.06
N VAL A 50 2.56 8.71 1.87
CA VAL A 50 1.32 9.49 1.71
C VAL A 50 0.25 8.91 2.62
N SER A 51 -0.64 9.78 3.11
CA SER A 51 -1.82 9.39 3.86
C SER A 51 -2.97 10.30 3.45
N LEU A 52 -4.21 9.82 3.60
CA LEU A 52 -5.38 10.61 3.18
C LEU A 52 -5.56 11.87 4.00
N VAL A 53 -5.18 11.85 5.29
CA VAL A 53 -5.36 13.01 6.18
C VAL A 53 -4.33 14.11 5.93
N GLU A 54 -3.17 13.78 5.37
CA GLU A 54 -2.11 14.75 5.14
C GLU A 54 -2.17 15.27 3.71
N THR A 55 -2.58 16.54 3.56
CA THR A 55 -2.67 17.18 2.25
C THR A 55 -1.74 18.39 2.19
N VAL A 56 -1.29 18.69 0.98
CA VAL A 56 -0.42 19.85 0.72
C VAL A 56 -0.97 20.63 -0.48
N PRO A 57 -0.73 21.94 -0.55
CA PRO A 57 -1.18 22.72 -1.70
C PRO A 57 -0.44 22.32 -2.98
N LEU A 58 -1.14 22.35 -4.09
CA LEU A 58 -0.53 22.11 -5.40
C LEU A 58 0.44 23.25 -5.77
N PRO A 59 1.52 22.95 -6.53
CA PRO A 59 2.49 23.97 -6.91
C PRO A 59 1.90 25.17 -7.67
N ASN A 60 0.80 24.97 -8.38
CA ASN A 60 0.12 26.05 -9.11
C ASN A 60 -0.79 26.92 -8.23
N GLY A 61 -0.85 26.63 -6.92
CA GLY A 61 -1.66 27.38 -5.97
C GLY A 61 -3.16 27.12 -6.02
N LYS A 62 -3.59 26.14 -6.82
CA LYS A 62 -5.01 25.79 -6.97
C LYS A 62 -5.28 24.36 -6.53
N GLY A 63 -5.88 24.20 -5.36
CA GLY A 63 -6.23 22.89 -4.82
C GLY A 63 -5.13 22.24 -4.03
N HIS A 64 -5.36 20.99 -3.65
CA HIS A 64 -4.49 20.21 -2.77
C HIS A 64 -4.24 18.83 -3.34
N THR A 65 -3.16 18.22 -2.91
CA THR A 65 -2.79 16.84 -3.24
C THR A 65 -2.22 16.19 -1.99
N HIS A 66 -1.79 14.94 -2.08
CA HIS A 66 -1.25 14.23 -0.91
C HIS A 66 0.27 14.30 -0.84
N LEU A 67 0.95 14.54 -1.96
CA LEU A 67 2.40 14.69 -1.98
C LEU A 67 2.81 15.63 -3.10
N VAL A 68 3.74 16.55 -2.80
CA VAL A 68 4.47 17.34 -3.80
C VAL A 68 5.95 17.04 -3.57
N GLN A 69 6.63 16.64 -4.62
CA GLN A 69 8.04 16.28 -4.56
C GLN A 69 8.80 16.99 -5.67
N LYS A 70 9.97 17.51 -5.34
CA LYS A 70 10.88 18.09 -6.32
C LYS A 70 12.04 17.14 -6.56
N CYS A 71 12.34 16.88 -7.83
CA CYS A 71 13.50 16.07 -8.18
C CYS A 71 14.78 16.85 -7.90
N LYS A 72 15.67 16.30 -7.09
CA LYS A 72 16.93 16.95 -6.72
C LYS A 72 17.91 17.09 -7.87
N PHE A 73 17.75 16.28 -8.93
CA PHE A 73 18.65 16.27 -10.07
C PHE A 73 18.19 17.18 -11.20
N CYS A 74 16.95 17.08 -11.63
CA CYS A 74 16.46 17.88 -12.73
C CYS A 74 15.61 19.09 -12.30
N GLY A 75 15.26 19.19 -11.02
CA GLY A 75 14.52 20.32 -10.47
C GLY A 75 13.04 20.37 -10.79
N ARG A 76 12.48 19.38 -11.46
CA ARG A 76 11.06 19.34 -11.80
C ARG A 76 10.22 18.88 -10.61
N ASP A 77 9.06 19.47 -10.47
CA ASP A 77 8.09 19.08 -9.44
C ASP A 77 7.20 17.97 -9.97
N GLY A 78 6.78 17.09 -9.05
CA GLY A 78 5.78 16.09 -9.32
C GLY A 78 4.79 16.01 -8.17
N THR A 79 3.64 15.39 -8.42
CA THR A 79 2.57 15.27 -7.43
C THR A 79 2.01 13.85 -7.41
N ILE A 80 1.53 13.45 -6.23
CA ILE A 80 0.83 12.19 -6.06
C ILE A 80 -0.45 12.45 -5.27
N ALA A 81 -1.58 11.99 -5.81
CA ALA A 81 -2.86 12.03 -5.14
C ALA A 81 -3.37 10.61 -4.95
N MET A 82 -4.04 10.37 -3.83
CA MET A 82 -4.65 9.08 -3.52
C MET A 82 -6.12 9.12 -3.91
N ILE A 83 -6.58 8.07 -4.57
CA ILE A 83 -7.97 7.92 -4.99
C ILE A 83 -8.59 6.79 -4.20
N THR A 84 -9.59 7.11 -3.39
CA THR A 84 -10.26 6.15 -2.50
C THR A 84 -11.30 5.29 -3.24
N GLY A 85 -11.75 4.24 -2.57
CA GLY A 85 -12.83 3.40 -3.06
C GLY A 85 -12.43 2.37 -4.10
N ARG A 86 -11.14 2.19 -4.35
CA ARG A 86 -10.64 1.27 -5.39
C ARG A 86 -9.94 0.04 -4.81
N GLY A 87 -9.69 0.04 -3.51
CA GLY A 87 -9.01 -1.07 -2.84
C GLY A 87 -9.98 -2.06 -2.21
N ARG A 88 -9.46 -3.24 -1.91
CA ARG A 88 -10.16 -4.29 -1.17
C ARG A 88 -9.14 -5.15 -0.41
N PRO A 89 -9.59 -5.89 0.62
CA PRO A 89 -8.69 -6.80 1.32
C PRO A 89 -8.21 -7.94 0.43
N LEU A 90 -7.02 -8.46 0.74
CA LEU A 90 -6.52 -9.70 0.14
C LEU A 90 -7.22 -10.86 0.83
N THR A 91 -7.91 -11.70 0.06
CA THR A 91 -8.67 -12.82 0.61
C THR A 91 -7.86 -14.12 0.58
N HIS A 92 -8.32 -15.08 1.37
CA HIS A 92 -7.75 -16.43 1.37
C HIS A 92 -7.84 -17.05 -0.04
N THR A 93 -8.93 -16.81 -0.74
CA THR A 93 -9.11 -17.28 -2.11
C THR A 93 -8.08 -16.67 -3.06
N ASP A 94 -7.80 -15.38 -2.92
CA ASP A 94 -6.74 -14.72 -3.71
C ASP A 94 -5.39 -15.39 -3.45
N SER A 95 -5.08 -15.62 -2.18
CA SER A 95 -3.82 -16.25 -1.77
C SER A 95 -3.66 -17.63 -2.37
N GLU A 96 -4.69 -18.47 -2.28
CA GLU A 96 -4.66 -19.83 -2.84
C GLU A 96 -4.48 -19.82 -4.35
N ALA A 97 -5.09 -18.85 -5.04
CA ALA A 97 -4.98 -18.72 -6.49
C ALA A 97 -3.71 -18.02 -6.96
N GLY A 98 -2.85 -17.57 -6.02
CA GLY A 98 -1.66 -16.81 -6.35
C GLY A 98 -1.97 -15.43 -6.95
N LYS A 99 -3.12 -14.85 -6.60
CA LYS A 99 -3.57 -13.55 -7.11
C LYS A 99 -3.27 -12.43 -6.13
N SER A 100 -3.06 -11.24 -6.68
CA SER A 100 -2.92 -10.02 -5.88
C SER A 100 -4.28 -9.36 -5.65
N ALA A 101 -4.32 -8.42 -4.69
CA ALA A 101 -5.49 -7.60 -4.44
C ALA A 101 -5.10 -6.13 -4.52
N PRO A 102 -5.94 -5.26 -5.10
CA PRO A 102 -5.69 -3.82 -5.13
C PRO A 102 -5.88 -3.21 -3.75
N LEU A 103 -4.97 -2.31 -3.35
CA LEU A 103 -5.06 -1.60 -2.07
C LEU A 103 -5.44 -0.14 -2.22
N MET A 104 -4.74 0.57 -3.11
CA MET A 104 -4.91 2.01 -3.25
C MET A 104 -4.52 2.43 -4.66
N LEU A 105 -5.29 3.34 -5.23
CA LEU A 105 -5.00 3.93 -6.53
C LEU A 105 -4.30 5.27 -6.32
N PHE A 106 -3.18 5.45 -7.02
CA PHE A 106 -2.40 6.69 -6.97
C PHE A 106 -2.41 7.38 -8.31
N GLU A 107 -2.80 8.65 -8.31
CA GLU A 107 -2.70 9.50 -9.50
C GLU A 107 -1.38 10.25 -9.43
N CYS A 108 -0.51 9.99 -10.37
CA CYS A 108 0.87 10.48 -10.35
C CYS A 108 1.17 11.40 -11.52
N ARG A 109 1.84 12.51 -11.23
CA ARG A 109 2.37 13.44 -12.24
C ARG A 109 3.84 13.66 -11.95
N GLY A 110 4.69 13.44 -12.96
CA GLY A 110 6.12 13.70 -12.87
C GLY A 110 6.94 12.66 -12.13
N PHE A 111 6.32 11.80 -11.34
CA PHE A 111 6.99 10.71 -10.63
C PHE A 111 6.19 9.42 -10.79
N GLU A 112 6.93 8.29 -10.69
CA GLU A 112 6.35 6.96 -10.64
C GLU A 112 6.68 6.34 -9.28
N PRO A 113 5.69 5.76 -8.58
CA PRO A 113 5.97 5.07 -7.33
C PRO A 113 6.61 3.70 -7.58
N LEU A 114 7.52 3.30 -6.70
CA LEU A 114 8.15 1.98 -6.75
C LEU A 114 8.60 1.56 -5.36
N ASP A 115 8.95 0.28 -5.23
CA ASP A 115 9.50 -0.29 -3.99
C ASP A 115 8.64 0.02 -2.76
N TYR A 116 7.39 -0.43 -2.80
CA TYR A 116 6.50 -0.32 -1.65
C TYR A 116 7.11 -1.00 -0.43
N VAL A 117 7.05 -0.32 0.72
CA VAL A 117 7.57 -0.83 1.98
C VAL A 117 6.40 -1.14 2.91
N PHE A 118 6.32 -2.37 3.39
CA PHE A 118 5.29 -2.78 4.34
C PHE A 118 5.60 -2.21 5.72
N ARG A 119 5.03 -1.06 6.02
CA ARG A 119 5.11 -0.42 7.32
C ARG A 119 3.70 -0.24 7.87
N GLY A 120 3.62 0.17 9.13
CA GLY A 120 2.35 0.39 9.78
C GLY A 120 1.71 -0.91 10.25
N GLU A 121 0.51 -0.79 10.76
CA GLU A 121 -0.23 -1.91 11.32
C GLU A 121 -1.23 -2.44 10.29
N TRP A 122 -1.31 -3.75 10.24
CA TRP A 122 -2.23 -4.46 9.35
C TRP A 122 -3.20 -5.28 10.18
N GLU A 123 -4.30 -5.68 9.57
CA GLU A 123 -5.28 -6.55 10.20
C GLU A 123 -5.72 -7.64 9.24
N ALA A 124 -6.17 -8.75 9.82
CA ALA A 124 -6.72 -9.88 9.08
C ALA A 124 -7.67 -10.62 10.00
N LYS A 125 -8.42 -11.54 9.49
CA LYS A 125 -9.22 -12.42 10.33
C LYS A 125 -9.02 -13.87 9.93
N SER A 126 -9.19 -14.77 10.92
CA SER A 126 -9.10 -16.19 10.64
C SER A 126 -10.30 -16.63 9.82
N LEU A 127 -10.22 -17.83 9.26
CA LEU A 127 -11.35 -18.41 8.52
C LEU A 127 -12.55 -18.65 9.43
N GLU A 128 -12.32 -18.72 10.76
CA GLU A 128 -13.38 -18.85 11.77
C GLU A 128 -13.87 -17.50 12.29
N GLY A 129 -13.32 -16.39 11.77
CA GLY A 129 -13.77 -15.04 12.09
C GLY A 129 -13.04 -14.34 13.22
N THR A 130 -11.98 -14.93 13.78
CA THR A 130 -11.17 -14.28 14.81
C THR A 130 -10.37 -13.13 14.19
N LYS A 131 -10.48 -11.95 14.77
CA LYS A 131 -9.80 -10.76 14.25
C LYS A 131 -8.40 -10.65 14.87
N PHE A 132 -7.41 -10.43 14.00
CA PHE A 132 -6.02 -10.15 14.40
C PHE A 132 -5.69 -8.74 13.96
N GLU A 133 -5.20 -7.92 14.89
CA GLU A 133 -4.83 -6.53 14.65
C GLU A 133 -3.38 -6.28 15.02
N GLY A 134 -2.84 -5.12 14.67
CA GLY A 134 -1.46 -4.77 14.98
C GLY A 134 -0.44 -5.66 14.29
N ILE A 135 -0.78 -6.19 13.13
CA ILE A 135 0.10 -7.10 12.40
C ILE A 135 1.23 -6.30 11.76
N ASP A 136 2.47 -6.73 11.99
CA ASP A 136 3.66 -6.15 11.39
C ASP A 136 4.13 -7.05 10.25
N LEU A 137 4.11 -6.55 9.02
CA LEU A 137 4.54 -7.28 7.84
C LEU A 137 5.97 -6.94 7.40
N SER A 138 6.67 -6.06 8.13
CA SER A 138 8.03 -5.66 7.77
C SER A 138 9.05 -6.80 7.94
N GLY A 139 8.72 -7.79 8.77
CA GLY A 139 9.60 -8.94 9.04
C GLY A 139 9.38 -10.13 8.12
N ASP A 140 8.68 -9.98 7.01
CA ASP A 140 8.40 -11.03 6.02
C ASP A 140 7.48 -12.14 6.49
N GLU A 141 7.18 -12.25 7.77
CA GLU A 141 6.35 -13.33 8.28
C GLU A 141 5.61 -12.91 9.55
N PHE A 142 4.35 -13.30 9.65
CA PHE A 142 3.53 -13.13 10.85
C PHE A 142 2.94 -14.49 11.19
N ALA A 143 3.03 -14.89 12.46
CA ALA A 143 2.49 -16.15 12.91
C ALA A 143 1.80 -15.98 14.26
N GLU A 144 0.62 -16.55 14.39
CA GLU A 144 -0.19 -16.54 15.59
C GLU A 144 -1.01 -17.84 15.69
N TYR A 145 -1.77 -17.98 16.77
CA TYR A 145 -2.66 -19.12 16.95
C TYR A 145 -4.10 -18.63 17.09
N ASP A 146 -5.01 -19.25 16.35
CA ASP A 146 -6.44 -18.97 16.46
C ASP A 146 -7.08 -19.93 17.46
N GLU A 147 -7.39 -19.43 18.64
CA GLU A 147 -8.01 -20.22 19.71
C GLU A 147 -9.38 -20.76 19.30
N LYS A 148 -10.17 -19.94 18.58
CA LYS A 148 -11.51 -20.33 18.15
C LYS A 148 -11.48 -21.43 17.10
N GLY A 149 -10.58 -21.32 16.13
CA GLY A 149 -10.41 -22.31 15.07
C GLY A 149 -9.50 -23.45 15.43
N GLU A 150 -8.83 -23.37 16.59
CA GLU A 150 -7.87 -24.37 17.08
C GLU A 150 -6.81 -24.70 16.03
N CYS A 151 -6.24 -23.67 15.42
CA CYS A 151 -5.22 -23.85 14.37
C CYS A 151 -4.24 -22.67 14.34
N PRO A 152 -3.01 -22.88 13.84
CA PRO A 152 -2.10 -21.78 13.61
C PRO A 152 -2.56 -20.94 12.41
N VAL A 153 -2.25 -19.65 12.47
CA VAL A 153 -2.46 -18.73 11.36
C VAL A 153 -1.12 -18.11 10.98
N MET A 154 -0.92 -17.84 9.69
CA MET A 154 0.34 -17.29 9.22
C MET A 154 0.14 -16.43 7.99
N ILE A 155 0.97 -15.39 7.90
CA ILE A 155 1.14 -14.58 6.69
C ILE A 155 2.61 -14.68 6.33
N SER A 156 2.91 -15.07 5.09
CA SER A 156 4.29 -15.16 4.64
C SER A 156 4.42 -14.62 3.23
N LYS A 157 5.67 -14.26 2.88
CA LYS A 157 6.04 -13.75 1.55
C LYS A 157 5.18 -12.59 1.08
N PRO A 158 4.98 -11.53 1.91
CA PRO A 158 4.25 -10.35 1.44
C PRO A 158 5.05 -9.66 0.33
N SER A 159 4.37 -9.29 -0.73
CA SER A 159 4.97 -8.57 -1.84
C SER A 159 3.98 -7.57 -2.40
N ALA A 160 4.49 -6.56 -3.07
CA ALA A 160 3.67 -5.50 -3.63
C ALA A 160 4.22 -5.03 -4.96
N THR A 161 3.33 -4.59 -5.84
CA THR A 161 3.68 -4.00 -7.12
C THR A 161 2.82 -2.78 -7.37
N PHE A 162 3.35 -1.84 -8.15
CA PHE A 162 2.58 -0.73 -8.68
C PHE A 162 2.35 -0.99 -10.15
N ASN A 163 1.10 -1.10 -10.55
CA ASN A 163 0.72 -1.41 -11.93
C ASN A 163 -0.04 -0.23 -12.56
N VAL A 164 0.31 0.10 -13.78
CA VAL A 164 -0.37 1.17 -14.51
C VAL A 164 -1.81 0.74 -14.79
N VAL A 165 -2.75 1.65 -14.50
CA VAL A 165 -4.18 1.45 -14.76
C VAL A 165 -4.60 2.40 -15.88
N ARG A 166 -5.18 1.85 -16.91
CA ARG A 166 -5.63 2.63 -18.07
C ARG A 166 -7.15 2.75 -18.14
#